data_0bd1cf9ed8ff4b964c211fec215c5099
#
_entry.id   0bd1cf9ed8ff4b964c211fec215c5099
#
_cell.length_a   1.000
_cell.length_b   1.000
_cell.length_c   1.000
_cell.angle_alpha   90.00
_cell.angle_beta   90.00
_cell.angle_gamma   90.00
#
_symmetry.space_group_name_H-M   'P 1'
#
loop_
_entity.id
_entity.type
_entity.pdbx_description
1 polymer ?
#
loop_
_entity_poly.entity_id
_entity_poly.type
_entity_poly.pdbx_seq_one_letter_code
_entity_poly.pdbx_strand_id
1 'polypeptide(L)'
;MVFRVVSSEPLPLFSYSATTDPYMTQSLRVGVIGVGHLGRHHARIYGTLPSVTLVGVSDTDPSRGHLVADECGVSYFQDLDELLSLVDAVSVAVPTSAHCAVVTTCLQRGCHVLVEKPIASHVWEGEQ
;
A
#
# COMPACT_ATOMS: atom_id res chain seq x y z
N MET A 1 -4.84 -3.80 -10.11
CA MET A 1 -6.05 -2.97 -9.93
C MET A 1 -5.84 -2.02 -8.77
N VAL A 2 -6.34 -0.81 -8.91
CA VAL A 2 -6.22 0.21 -7.88
C VAL A 2 -7.57 0.43 -7.22
N PHE A 3 -7.62 0.31 -5.90
CA PHE A 3 -8.78 0.67 -5.09
C PHE A 3 -8.51 1.99 -4.37
N ARG A 4 -9.47 2.89 -4.44
CA ARG A 4 -9.41 4.17 -3.77
C ARG A 4 -10.45 4.21 -2.66
N VAL A 5 -10.03 4.63 -1.47
CA VAL A 5 -10.98 4.96 -0.41
C VAL A 5 -11.67 6.26 -0.77
N VAL A 6 -12.99 6.20 -0.90
CA VAL A 6 -13.83 7.39 -1.06
C VAL A 6 -14.42 7.69 0.30
N SER A 7 -13.99 8.78 0.92
CA SER A 7 -14.64 9.25 2.13
C SER A 7 -16.04 9.77 1.77
N SER A 8 -17.02 9.48 2.61
CA SER A 8 -18.39 10.00 2.45
C SER A 8 -18.51 11.51 2.74
N GLU A 9 -17.42 12.12 3.20
CA GLU A 9 -17.39 13.56 3.41
C GLU A 9 -17.14 14.30 2.11
N PRO A 10 -17.88 15.39 1.85
CA PRO A 10 -17.62 16.22 0.67
C PRO A 10 -16.19 16.74 0.77
N LEU A 11 -15.41 16.49 -0.29
CA LEU A 11 -14.09 17.10 -0.42
C LEU A 11 -14.25 18.61 -0.28
N PRO A 12 -13.43 19.28 0.55
CA PRO A 12 -13.47 20.73 0.58
C PRO A 12 -13.23 21.24 -0.83
N LEU A 13 -14.06 22.20 -1.25
CA LEU A 13 -13.87 22.88 -2.52
C LEU A 13 -12.55 23.65 -2.45
N PHE A 14 -11.48 23.03 -2.91
CA PHE A 14 -10.22 23.71 -3.14
C PHE A 14 -10.38 24.53 -4.42
N SER A 15 -10.34 25.84 -4.28
CA SER A 15 -10.11 26.71 -5.43
C SER A 15 -8.71 26.39 -5.97
N TYR A 16 -8.66 25.86 -7.18
CA TYR A 16 -7.43 25.61 -7.88
C TYR A 16 -6.75 26.94 -8.18
N SER A 17 -5.87 27.38 -7.31
CA SER A 17 -4.94 28.44 -7.66
C SER A 17 -3.67 27.80 -8.19
N ALA A 18 -3.31 28.16 -9.42
CA ALA A 18 -2.20 27.57 -10.17
C ALA A 18 -0.79 27.87 -9.59
N THR A 19 -0.70 28.44 -8.41
CA THR A 19 0.54 28.79 -7.75
C THR A 19 0.72 27.92 -6.51
N THR A 20 1.59 26.92 -6.63
CA THR A 20 2.01 25.99 -5.58
C THR A 20 0.85 25.17 -4.98
N ASP A 21 0.59 24.02 -5.59
CA ASP A 21 -0.20 22.96 -4.98
C ASP A 21 0.55 22.49 -3.71
N PRO A 22 0.04 22.79 -2.51
CA PRO A 22 0.70 22.34 -1.27
C PRO A 22 0.72 20.81 -1.15
N TYR A 23 -0.04 20.09 -1.99
CA TYR A 23 -0.02 18.62 -2.07
C TYR A 23 1.16 18.08 -2.89
N MET A 24 1.78 18.90 -3.76
CA MET A 24 2.98 18.53 -4.51
C MET A 24 4.24 18.47 -3.66
N THR A 25 4.21 18.99 -2.43
CA THR A 25 5.37 19.01 -1.52
C THR A 25 5.36 17.85 -0.52
N GLN A 26 4.24 17.12 -0.41
CA GLN A 26 4.14 15.97 0.48
C GLN A 26 4.31 14.68 -0.31
N SER A 27 5.32 13.92 0.07
CA SER A 27 5.55 12.57 -0.44
C SER A 27 4.42 11.63 -0.01
N LEU A 28 3.90 10.84 -0.94
CA LEU A 28 2.93 9.79 -0.64
C LEU A 28 3.61 8.70 0.20
N ARG A 29 3.07 8.40 1.36
CA ARG A 29 3.58 7.34 2.24
C ARG A 29 3.01 6.01 1.81
N VAL A 30 3.88 5.06 1.48
CA VAL A 30 3.51 3.76 0.91
C VAL A 30 4.11 2.62 1.71
N GLY A 31 3.33 1.54 1.85
CA GLY A 31 3.79 0.26 2.35
C GLY A 31 3.65 -0.84 1.31
N VAL A 32 4.38 -1.93 1.46
CA VAL A 32 4.24 -3.12 0.64
C VAL A 32 3.91 -4.32 1.52
N ILE A 33 2.85 -5.01 1.19
CA ILE A 33 2.35 -6.18 1.91
C ILE A 33 2.53 -7.42 1.03
N GLY A 34 3.33 -8.35 1.53
CA GLY A 34 3.83 -9.48 0.76
C GLY A 34 5.05 -9.10 -0.05
N VAL A 35 6.21 -9.55 0.37
CA VAL A 35 7.50 -9.23 -0.26
C VAL A 35 8.19 -10.46 -0.83
N GLY A 36 7.40 -11.33 -1.42
CA GLY A 36 7.89 -12.37 -2.32
C GLY A 36 8.48 -11.74 -3.59
N HIS A 37 8.52 -12.48 -4.68
CA HIS A 37 9.16 -12.02 -5.92
C HIS A 37 8.63 -10.66 -6.41
N LEU A 38 7.32 -10.52 -6.58
CA LEU A 38 6.71 -9.28 -7.09
C LEU A 38 6.76 -8.15 -6.05
N GLY A 39 6.39 -8.43 -4.80
CA GLY A 39 6.39 -7.41 -3.76
C GLY A 39 7.76 -6.82 -3.49
N ARG A 40 8.82 -7.63 -3.58
CA ARG A 40 10.20 -7.16 -3.50
C ARG A 40 10.53 -6.15 -4.60
N HIS A 41 10.06 -6.38 -5.83
CA HIS A 41 10.21 -5.43 -6.92
C HIS A 41 9.43 -4.13 -6.66
N HIS A 42 8.19 -4.24 -6.17
CA HIS A 42 7.40 -3.07 -5.79
C HIS A 42 8.12 -2.23 -4.74
N ALA A 43 8.66 -2.85 -3.69
CA ALA A 43 9.40 -2.15 -2.64
C ALA A 43 10.63 -1.42 -3.19
N ARG A 44 11.40 -2.07 -4.05
CA ARG A 44 12.56 -1.45 -4.70
C ARG A 44 12.19 -0.25 -5.55
N ILE A 45 11.13 -0.36 -6.36
CA ILE A 45 10.65 0.73 -7.21
C ILE A 45 10.20 1.90 -6.37
N TYR A 46 9.39 1.68 -5.33
CA TYR A 46 8.94 2.76 -4.45
C TYR A 46 10.11 3.46 -3.77
N GLY A 47 11.15 2.72 -3.40
CA GLY A 47 12.36 3.29 -2.83
C GLY A 47 13.13 4.24 -3.75
N THR A 48 12.87 4.22 -5.05
CA THR A 48 13.53 5.07 -6.06
C THR A 48 12.68 6.24 -6.54
N LEU A 49 11.37 6.23 -6.26
CA LEU A 49 10.46 7.27 -6.74
C LEU A 49 10.54 8.52 -5.86
N PRO A 50 10.82 9.71 -6.44
CA PRO A 50 11.03 10.93 -5.64
C PRO A 50 9.75 11.45 -4.97
N SER A 51 8.57 11.13 -5.51
CA SER A 51 7.26 11.55 -4.98
C SER A 51 6.67 10.57 -3.97
N VAL A 52 7.36 9.47 -3.67
CA VAL A 52 6.91 8.40 -2.81
C VAL A 52 7.91 8.18 -1.68
N THR A 53 7.41 7.98 -0.48
CA THR A 53 8.20 7.52 0.66
C THR A 53 7.77 6.09 0.99
N LEU A 54 8.66 5.13 0.77
CA LEU A 54 8.46 3.78 1.27
C LEU A 54 8.66 3.78 2.78
N VAL A 55 7.60 3.52 3.53
CA VAL A 55 7.63 3.52 5.00
C VAL A 55 8.11 2.18 5.53
N GLY A 56 7.64 1.09 4.93
CA GLY A 56 7.99 -0.23 5.37
C GLY A 56 7.33 -1.34 4.57
N VAL A 57 7.64 -2.55 4.97
CA VAL A 57 7.12 -3.78 4.38
C VAL A 57 6.55 -4.71 5.44
N SER A 58 5.60 -5.54 5.04
CA SER A 58 5.02 -6.59 5.87
C SER A 58 4.99 -7.91 5.11
N ASP A 59 5.23 -9.00 5.80
CA ASP A 59 5.17 -10.36 5.27
C ASP A 59 4.89 -11.35 6.40
N THR A 60 4.20 -12.44 6.10
CA THR A 60 3.95 -13.52 7.07
C THR A 60 5.21 -14.32 7.39
N ASP A 61 6.21 -14.30 6.50
CA ASP A 61 7.54 -14.83 6.74
C ASP A 61 8.47 -13.72 7.25
N PRO A 62 8.83 -13.71 8.56
CA PRO A 62 9.65 -12.64 9.13
C PRO A 62 11.05 -12.58 8.50
N SER A 63 11.63 -13.71 8.14
CA SER A 63 12.97 -13.75 7.51
C SER A 63 12.97 -13.04 6.18
N ARG A 64 11.97 -13.28 5.34
CA ARG A 64 11.80 -12.60 4.06
C ARG A 64 11.48 -11.13 4.24
N GLY A 65 10.59 -10.81 5.18
CA GLY A 65 10.24 -9.43 5.49
C GLY A 65 11.44 -8.60 5.95
N HIS A 66 12.23 -9.11 6.86
CA HIS A 66 13.46 -8.44 7.34
C HIS A 66 14.50 -8.28 6.22
N LEU A 67 14.68 -9.32 5.40
CA LEU A 67 15.62 -9.26 4.28
C LEU A 67 15.29 -8.10 3.32
N VAL A 68 14.02 -7.98 2.92
CA VAL A 68 13.59 -6.95 1.98
C VAL A 68 13.61 -5.57 2.64
N ALA A 69 13.20 -5.47 3.90
CA ALA A 69 13.29 -4.23 4.67
C ALA A 69 14.72 -3.70 4.73
N ASP A 70 15.68 -4.57 5.03
CA ASP A 70 17.11 -4.21 5.07
C ASP A 70 17.62 -3.77 3.69
N GLU A 71 17.26 -4.48 2.63
CA GLU A 71 17.64 -4.11 1.25
C GLU A 71 17.12 -2.72 0.85
N CYS A 72 15.92 -2.36 1.30
CA CYS A 72 15.29 -1.08 0.97
C CYS A 72 15.58 0.02 2.00
N GLY A 73 16.25 -0.30 3.10
CA GLY A 73 16.54 0.67 4.17
C GLY A 73 15.28 1.14 4.91
N VAL A 74 14.31 0.27 5.08
CA VAL A 74 13.02 0.57 5.74
C VAL A 74 12.73 -0.44 6.85
N SER A 75 11.64 -0.22 7.59
CA SER A 75 11.23 -1.11 8.68
C SER A 75 10.42 -2.29 8.18
N TYR A 76 10.57 -3.42 8.84
CA TYR A 76 9.67 -4.56 8.74
C TYR A 76 8.58 -4.46 9.82
N PHE A 77 7.34 -4.67 9.41
CA PHE A 77 6.18 -4.69 10.30
C PHE A 77 5.57 -6.09 10.33
N GLN A 78 5.64 -6.73 11.48
CA GLN A 78 4.95 -8.01 11.69
C GLN A 78 3.45 -7.80 11.85
N ASP A 79 3.06 -6.73 12.54
CA ASP A 79 1.67 -6.32 12.69
C ASP A 79 1.27 -5.40 11.52
N LEU A 80 0.32 -5.88 10.73
CA LEU A 80 -0.21 -5.15 9.58
C LEU A 80 -0.85 -3.82 10.00
N ASP A 81 -1.54 -3.80 11.14
CA ASP A 81 -2.21 -2.59 11.64
C ASP A 81 -1.21 -1.47 11.97
N GLU A 82 -0.03 -1.81 12.46
CA GLU A 82 1.03 -0.82 12.68
C GLU A 82 1.47 -0.17 11.36
N LEU A 83 1.71 -0.97 10.32
CA LEU A 83 2.06 -0.44 9.00
C LEU A 83 0.94 0.46 8.45
N LEU A 84 -0.30 -0.02 8.50
CA LEU A 84 -1.45 0.70 7.95
C LEU A 84 -1.71 2.04 8.65
N SER A 85 -1.32 2.18 9.92
CA SER A 85 -1.42 3.44 10.65
C SER A 85 -0.44 4.53 10.17
N LEU A 86 0.59 4.15 9.43
CA LEU A 86 1.69 5.02 9.02
C LEU A 86 1.68 5.38 7.54
N VAL A 87 0.82 4.78 6.74
CA VAL A 87 0.82 4.91 5.29
C VAL A 87 -0.50 5.46 4.74
N ASP A 88 -0.42 6.06 3.55
CA ASP A 88 -1.57 6.56 2.80
C ASP A 88 -2.07 5.51 1.79
N ALA A 89 -1.15 4.69 1.30
CA ALA A 89 -1.41 3.67 0.29
C ALA A 89 -0.54 2.44 0.51
N VAL A 90 -1.00 1.31 -0.01
CA VAL A 90 -0.27 0.05 0.03
C VAL A 90 -0.29 -0.67 -1.30
N SER A 91 0.79 -1.37 -1.58
CA SER A 91 0.84 -2.40 -2.64
C SER A 91 0.67 -3.78 -1.99
N VAL A 92 -0.29 -4.54 -2.47
CA VAL A 92 -0.60 -5.89 -1.96
C VAL A 92 -0.15 -6.92 -2.99
N ALA A 93 0.87 -7.69 -2.65
CA ALA A 93 1.48 -8.73 -3.47
C ALA A 93 1.57 -10.08 -2.74
N VAL A 94 0.56 -10.35 -1.92
CA VAL A 94 0.37 -11.64 -1.23
C VAL A 94 -0.19 -12.69 -2.19
N PRO A 95 -0.19 -14.00 -1.83
CA PRO A 95 -0.87 -15.01 -2.63
C PRO A 95 -2.34 -14.66 -2.85
N THR A 96 -2.88 -15.03 -4.01
CA THR A 96 -4.26 -14.69 -4.44
C THR A 96 -5.32 -15.07 -3.42
N SER A 97 -5.14 -16.21 -2.75
CA SER A 97 -6.05 -16.66 -1.68
C SER A 97 -6.16 -15.71 -0.48
N ALA A 98 -5.17 -14.85 -0.29
CA ALA A 98 -5.16 -13.86 0.78
C ALA A 98 -5.58 -12.45 0.32
N HIS A 99 -5.78 -12.22 -0.99
CA HIS A 99 -6.08 -10.89 -1.53
C HIS A 99 -7.34 -10.28 -0.88
N CYS A 100 -8.44 -11.01 -0.85
CA CYS A 100 -9.71 -10.50 -0.34
C CYS A 100 -9.56 -10.01 1.11
N ALA A 101 -9.03 -10.85 1.99
CA ALA A 101 -8.88 -10.51 3.41
C ALA A 101 -7.94 -9.32 3.63
N VAL A 102 -6.79 -9.31 2.97
CA VAL A 102 -5.79 -8.24 3.13
C VAL A 102 -6.30 -6.93 2.55
N VAL A 103 -6.85 -6.94 1.34
CA VAL A 103 -7.39 -5.74 0.68
C VAL A 103 -8.53 -5.14 1.50
N THR A 104 -9.45 -5.96 1.99
CA THR A 104 -10.56 -5.51 2.84
C THR A 104 -10.03 -4.82 4.10
N THR A 105 -9.06 -5.40 4.77
CA THR A 105 -8.43 -4.79 5.95
C THR A 105 -7.82 -3.43 5.62
N CYS A 106 -7.08 -3.33 4.53
CA CYS A 106 -6.45 -2.09 4.10
C CYS A 106 -7.48 -0.99 3.81
N LEU A 107 -8.54 -1.32 3.08
CA LEU A 107 -9.62 -0.38 2.75
C LEU A 107 -10.38 0.07 4.00
N GLN A 108 -10.64 -0.83 4.94
CA GLN A 108 -11.28 -0.49 6.22
C GLN A 108 -10.43 0.46 7.07
N ARG A 109 -9.11 0.42 6.92
CA ARG A 109 -8.18 1.34 7.57
C ARG A 109 -7.98 2.66 6.81
N GLY A 110 -8.69 2.86 5.71
CA GLY A 110 -8.64 4.08 4.94
C GLY A 110 -7.45 4.18 3.98
N CYS A 111 -6.73 3.10 3.74
CA CYS A 111 -5.61 3.08 2.80
C CYS A 111 -6.07 2.86 1.36
N HIS A 112 -5.44 3.58 0.42
CA HIS A 112 -5.56 3.25 -1.00
C HIS A 112 -4.79 1.96 -1.29
N VAL A 113 -5.30 1.12 -2.18
CA VAL A 113 -4.73 -0.20 -2.43
C VAL A 113 -4.45 -0.42 -3.91
N LEU A 114 -3.21 -0.81 -4.20
CA LEU A 114 -2.81 -1.45 -5.45
C LEU A 114 -2.65 -2.94 -5.19
N VAL A 115 -3.44 -3.77 -5.84
CA VAL A 115 -3.36 -5.23 -5.69
C VAL A 115 -2.98 -5.89 -6.99
N GLU A 116 -2.12 -6.93 -6.90
CA GLU A 116 -1.73 -7.75 -8.04
C GLU A 116 -2.87 -8.62 -8.56
N LYS A 117 -2.80 -8.96 -9.83
CA LYS A 117 -3.75 -9.87 -10.48
C LYS A 117 -3.42 -11.34 -10.15
N PRO A 118 -4.42 -12.22 -10.15
CA PRO A 118 -5.87 -11.95 -10.16
C PRO A 118 -6.33 -11.35 -8.83
N ILE A 119 -7.41 -10.54 -8.85
CA ILE A 119 -7.90 -9.82 -7.66
C ILE A 119 -8.33 -10.79 -6.56
N ALA A 120 -8.97 -11.88 -6.94
CA ALA A 120 -9.53 -12.86 -6.03
C ALA A 120 -9.48 -14.26 -6.63
N SER A 121 -9.55 -15.28 -5.78
CA SER A 121 -9.58 -16.68 -6.22
C SER A 121 -10.94 -17.07 -6.77
N HIS A 122 -12.00 -16.39 -6.33
CA HIS A 122 -13.38 -16.65 -6.72
C HIS A 122 -14.10 -15.35 -7.03
N VAL A 123 -15.08 -15.40 -7.94
CA VAL A 123 -15.85 -14.23 -8.40
C VAL A 123 -16.54 -13.50 -7.24
N TRP A 124 -17.16 -14.23 -6.32
CA TRP A 124 -17.86 -13.66 -5.18
C TRP A 124 -16.95 -12.88 -4.20
N GLU A 125 -15.65 -13.18 -4.15
CA GLU A 125 -14.68 -12.41 -3.36
C GLU A 125 -14.36 -11.05 -4.01
N GLY A 126 -14.37 -10.98 -5.33
CA GLY A 126 -14.09 -9.75 -6.07
C GLY A 126 -15.25 -8.74 -6.05
N GLU A 127 -16.46 -9.19 -5.66
CA GLU A 127 -17.67 -8.36 -5.60
C GLU A 127 -17.85 -7.68 -4.22
N GLN A 128 -17.02 -7.97 -3.23
CA GLN A 128 -17.07 -7.35 -1.91
C GLN A 128 -16.34 -6.00 -1.91
#